data_34e37438eca331eabe0f97f4dfda91be
#
_entry.id   34e37438eca331eabe0f97f4dfda91be
#
_cell.length_a   1.000
_cell.length_b   1.000
_cell.length_c   1.000
_cell.angle_alpha   90.00
_cell.angle_beta   90.00
_cell.angle_gamma   90.00
#
_symmetry.space_group_name_H-M   'P 1'
#
loop_
_entity.id
_entity.type
_entity.pdbx_description
1 polymer ?
#
loop_
_entity_poly.entity_id
_entity_poly.type
_entity_poly.pdbx_seq_one_letter_code
_entity_poly.pdbx_strand_id
1 'polypeptide(L)'
;MLPTLDARLAAAAELVRPGQPVADIGCDHGKLTAVLAASGRYPKVSGADLRPGPLSKARQTLEHANCQDRAELRLGDGLSVLSAGEVGSIVLAGVSAQTTWEILEKAPWVFTVGGPRIIMIPATRHSELRRWLWTHGFAFVADRPVQAAGRWYAVMAAEYTGERHEPTFSECLLGGTGSWPEGAGYAAWQKAKLPRMRLGVPDGTPLADEIDRLLKEGTGL
;
A
#
# COMPACT_ATOMS: atom_id res chain seq x y z
N MET A 1 -23.99 11.83 3.48
CA MET A 1 -23.92 10.53 2.76
C MET A 1 -22.46 10.08 2.74
N LEU A 2 -22.18 8.81 3.02
CA LEU A 2 -20.82 8.27 2.97
C LEU A 2 -20.30 8.23 1.53
N PRO A 3 -19.02 8.58 1.30
CA PRO A 3 -18.42 8.46 -0.01
C PRO A 3 -18.25 6.98 -0.41
N THR A 4 -18.41 6.68 -1.69
CA THR A 4 -18.10 5.36 -2.24
C THR A 4 -16.60 5.25 -2.44
N LEU A 5 -16.00 4.18 -1.91
CA LEU A 5 -14.60 3.81 -2.17
C LEU A 5 -14.51 3.03 -3.49
N ASP A 6 -13.48 3.28 -4.26
CA ASP A 6 -13.11 2.35 -5.32
C ASP A 6 -12.56 1.03 -4.75
N ALA A 7 -12.43 0.01 -5.59
CA ALA A 7 -12.03 -1.33 -5.15
C ALA A 7 -10.68 -1.36 -4.40
N ARG A 8 -9.71 -0.47 -4.77
CA ARG A 8 -8.40 -0.38 -4.11
C ARG A 8 -8.53 0.12 -2.68
N LEU A 9 -9.25 1.23 -2.49
CA LEU A 9 -9.45 1.83 -1.17
C LEU A 9 -10.33 0.95 -0.29
N ALA A 10 -11.32 0.26 -0.87
CA ALA A 10 -12.12 -0.73 -0.15
C ALA A 10 -11.26 -1.89 0.36
N ALA A 11 -10.40 -2.45 -0.51
CA ALA A 11 -9.46 -3.50 -0.12
C ALA A 11 -8.46 -3.04 0.97
N ALA A 12 -7.97 -1.79 0.90
CA ALA A 12 -7.11 -1.23 1.94
C ALA A 12 -7.84 -1.09 3.28
N ALA A 13 -9.11 -0.64 3.28
CA ALA A 13 -9.92 -0.51 4.49
C ALA A 13 -10.14 -1.87 5.20
N GLU A 14 -10.26 -2.96 4.43
CA GLU A 14 -10.38 -4.32 4.97
C GLU A 14 -9.13 -4.81 5.71
N LEU A 15 -7.95 -4.29 5.34
CA LEU A 15 -6.67 -4.68 5.92
C LEU A 15 -6.29 -3.90 7.20
N VAL A 16 -7.03 -2.82 7.51
CA VAL A 16 -6.81 -2.04 8.75
C VAL A 16 -7.15 -2.88 9.98
N ARG A 17 -6.26 -2.91 10.97
CA ARG A 17 -6.48 -3.62 12.24
C ARG A 17 -7.67 -3.03 12.99
N PRO A 18 -8.73 -3.79 13.24
CA PRO A 18 -9.87 -3.28 14.01
C PRO A 18 -9.50 -3.06 15.48
N GLY A 19 -10.23 -2.15 16.14
CA GLY A 19 -10.03 -1.85 17.57
C GLY A 19 -8.79 -1.03 17.89
N GLN A 20 -8.01 -0.63 16.91
CA GLN A 20 -6.81 0.21 17.08
C GLN A 20 -6.94 1.52 16.31
N PRO A 21 -6.26 2.61 16.74
CA PRO A 21 -6.22 3.85 15.99
C PRO A 21 -5.60 3.66 14.59
N VAL A 22 -6.06 4.43 13.60
CA VAL A 22 -5.58 4.38 12.22
C VAL A 22 -5.28 5.76 11.66
N ALA A 23 -4.24 5.88 10.85
CA ALA A 23 -3.91 7.09 10.09
C ALA A 23 -3.97 6.82 8.58
N ASP A 24 -4.63 7.73 7.86
CA ASP A 24 -4.71 7.83 6.40
C ASP A 24 -3.78 8.96 5.95
N ILE A 25 -2.60 8.62 5.46
CA ILE A 25 -1.53 9.56 5.11
C ILE A 25 -1.55 9.86 3.60
N GLY A 26 -1.63 11.13 3.26
CA GLY A 26 -1.98 11.57 1.91
C GLY A 26 -3.48 11.37 1.67
N CYS A 27 -4.31 11.74 2.65
CA CYS A 27 -5.75 11.44 2.64
C CYS A 27 -6.54 12.15 1.52
N ASP A 28 -5.91 13.10 0.82
CA ASP A 28 -6.49 13.86 -0.29
C ASP A 28 -7.86 14.43 0.09
N HIS A 29 -8.93 14.02 -0.56
CA HIS A 29 -10.30 14.45 -0.27
C HIS A 29 -10.96 13.71 0.89
N GLY A 30 -10.23 12.90 1.67
CA GLY A 30 -10.69 12.26 2.89
C GLY A 30 -11.75 11.16 2.72
N LYS A 31 -11.88 10.57 1.52
CA LYS A 31 -12.87 9.52 1.27
C LYS A 31 -12.65 8.29 2.15
N LEU A 32 -11.40 7.80 2.20
CA LEU A 32 -11.05 6.66 3.04
C LEU A 32 -11.18 7.03 4.52
N THR A 33 -10.64 8.18 4.92
CA THR A 33 -10.76 8.70 6.29
C THR A 33 -12.23 8.73 6.75
N ALA A 34 -13.15 9.23 5.91
CA ALA A 34 -14.58 9.31 6.25
C ALA A 34 -15.22 7.92 6.42
N VAL A 35 -14.91 6.97 5.55
CA VAL A 35 -15.43 5.60 5.65
C VAL A 35 -14.90 4.89 6.90
N LEU A 36 -13.61 5.04 7.21
CA LEU A 36 -13.01 4.49 8.43
C LEU A 36 -13.66 5.09 9.68
N ALA A 37 -13.81 6.42 9.73
CA ALA A 37 -14.41 7.13 10.87
C ALA A 37 -15.88 6.74 11.08
N ALA A 38 -16.65 6.66 10.00
CA ALA A 38 -18.07 6.33 10.08
C ALA A 38 -18.31 4.86 10.47
N SER A 39 -17.36 3.96 10.21
CA SER A 39 -17.48 2.53 10.51
C SER A 39 -17.63 2.22 12.01
N GLY A 40 -17.16 3.11 12.90
CA GLY A 40 -17.12 2.88 14.35
C GLY A 40 -16.15 1.78 14.81
N ARG A 41 -15.37 1.22 13.90
CA ARG A 41 -14.46 0.09 14.18
C ARG A 41 -13.13 0.52 14.82
N TYR A 42 -12.84 1.80 14.80
CA TYR A 42 -11.54 2.38 15.20
C TYR A 42 -11.75 3.44 16.28
N PRO A 43 -11.01 3.40 17.40
CA PRO A 43 -11.18 4.36 18.49
C PRO A 43 -10.76 5.79 18.09
N LYS A 44 -9.84 5.91 17.11
CA LYS A 44 -9.39 7.18 16.55
C LYS A 44 -9.02 6.99 15.08
N VAL A 45 -9.42 7.92 14.24
CA VAL A 45 -9.04 8.00 12.83
C VAL A 45 -8.38 9.34 12.58
N SER A 46 -7.19 9.33 11.96
CA SER A 46 -6.47 10.55 11.57
C SER A 46 -6.32 10.58 10.07
N GLY A 47 -6.71 11.66 9.41
CA GLY A 47 -6.41 11.95 8.01
C GLY A 47 -5.33 13.02 7.93
N ALA A 48 -4.28 12.81 7.15
CA ALA A 48 -3.23 13.80 6.99
C ALA A 48 -2.91 14.06 5.52
N ASP A 49 -2.58 15.30 5.19
CA ASP A 49 -2.06 15.69 3.88
C ASP A 49 -1.04 16.82 4.03
N LEU A 50 -0.09 16.88 3.11
CA LEU A 50 0.93 17.93 3.05
C LEU A 50 0.33 19.28 2.67
N ARG A 51 -0.79 19.29 1.95
CA ARG A 51 -1.38 20.49 1.35
C ARG A 51 -2.70 20.88 2.02
N PRO A 52 -2.91 22.15 2.32
CA PRO A 52 -4.14 22.61 2.99
C PRO A 52 -5.39 22.47 2.12
N GLY A 53 -5.26 22.56 0.78
CA GLY A 53 -6.40 22.44 -0.14
C GLY A 53 -7.10 21.09 -0.09
N PRO A 54 -6.40 19.94 -0.23
CA PRO A 54 -6.95 18.61 0.00
C PRO A 54 -7.59 18.47 1.38
N LEU A 55 -6.93 18.92 2.46
CA LEU A 55 -7.50 18.85 3.81
C LEU A 55 -8.80 19.64 3.97
N SER A 56 -8.94 20.78 3.29
CA SER A 56 -10.20 21.51 3.28
C SER A 56 -11.33 20.70 2.65
N LYS A 57 -11.06 19.99 1.56
CA LYS A 57 -12.02 19.07 0.93
C LYS A 57 -12.29 17.83 1.80
N ALA A 58 -11.27 17.30 2.47
CA ALA A 58 -11.43 16.20 3.42
C ALA A 58 -12.38 16.61 4.56
N ARG A 59 -12.27 17.81 5.09
CA ARG A 59 -13.19 18.35 6.10
C ARG A 59 -14.63 18.38 5.60
N GLN A 60 -14.87 18.89 4.40
CA GLN A 60 -16.19 18.89 3.79
C GLN A 60 -16.74 17.46 3.60
N THR A 61 -15.88 16.51 3.23
CA THR A 61 -16.27 15.10 3.08
C THR A 61 -16.70 14.51 4.42
N LEU A 62 -15.98 14.78 5.50
CA LEU A 62 -16.32 14.34 6.86
C LEU A 62 -17.64 14.96 7.34
N GLU A 63 -17.85 16.24 7.10
CA GLU A 63 -19.10 16.95 7.41
C GLU A 63 -20.30 16.36 6.67
N HIS A 64 -20.19 16.17 5.35
CA HIS A 64 -21.23 15.53 4.53
C HIS A 64 -21.53 14.08 4.95
N ALA A 65 -20.54 13.39 5.51
CA ALA A 65 -20.68 12.05 6.05
C ALA A 65 -21.15 12.01 7.52
N ASN A 66 -21.33 13.16 8.18
CA ASN A 66 -21.66 13.29 9.60
C ASN A 66 -20.69 12.51 10.52
N CYS A 67 -19.38 12.60 10.22
CA CYS A 67 -18.35 11.92 11.00
C CYS A 67 -17.14 12.83 11.35
N GLN A 68 -17.29 14.15 11.26
CA GLN A 68 -16.24 15.13 11.57
C GLN A 68 -15.72 15.02 13.01
N ASP A 69 -16.55 14.60 13.95
CA ASP A 69 -16.17 14.43 15.35
C ASP A 69 -15.46 13.09 15.64
N ARG A 70 -15.37 12.22 14.62
CA ARG A 70 -14.74 10.88 14.71
C ARG A 70 -13.40 10.79 14.01
N ALA A 71 -12.99 11.88 13.33
CA ALA A 71 -11.71 11.94 12.63
C ALA A 71 -11.01 13.26 12.90
N GLU A 72 -9.70 13.19 13.06
CA GLU A 72 -8.81 14.35 13.17
C GLU A 72 -8.10 14.56 11.84
N LEU A 73 -8.06 15.81 11.35
CA LEU A 73 -7.31 16.19 10.16
C LEU A 73 -6.04 16.95 10.54
N ARG A 74 -4.90 16.52 10.01
CA ARG A 74 -3.58 17.05 10.30
C ARG A 74 -2.87 17.53 9.04
N LEU A 75 -2.34 18.75 9.08
CA LEU A 75 -1.47 19.28 8.02
C LEU A 75 -0.02 18.94 8.34
N GLY A 76 0.67 18.26 7.41
CA GLY A 76 2.09 17.96 7.55
C GLY A 76 2.62 16.93 6.56
N ASP A 77 3.95 16.69 6.60
CA ASP A 77 4.65 15.82 5.66
C ASP A 77 4.69 14.38 6.19
N GLY A 78 4.03 13.48 5.47
CA GLY A 78 4.09 12.04 5.72
C GLY A 78 3.76 11.68 7.17
N LEU A 79 4.65 10.92 7.81
CA LEU A 79 4.50 10.43 9.18
C LEU A 79 4.95 11.42 10.27
N SER A 80 5.45 12.61 9.90
CA SER A 80 5.85 13.65 10.86
C SER A 80 4.68 14.17 11.73
N VAL A 81 3.46 13.91 11.28
CA VAL A 81 2.22 14.27 11.99
C VAL A 81 1.83 13.28 13.07
N LEU A 82 2.55 12.17 13.22
CA LEU A 82 2.27 11.09 14.16
C LEU A 82 3.42 10.91 15.15
N SER A 83 3.07 10.42 16.33
CA SER A 83 4.03 9.98 17.34
C SER A 83 4.16 8.45 17.33
N ALA A 84 5.32 7.95 17.80
CA ALA A 84 5.53 6.52 18.01
C ALA A 84 4.43 5.93 18.92
N GLY A 85 3.85 4.81 18.49
CA GLY A 85 2.79 4.12 19.25
C GLY A 85 1.40 4.76 19.19
N GLU A 86 1.23 5.87 18.46
CA GLU A 86 -0.06 6.55 18.37
C GLU A 86 -1.10 5.77 17.56
N VAL A 87 -0.67 5.00 16.56
CA VAL A 87 -1.57 4.26 15.66
C VAL A 87 -1.17 2.80 15.51
N GLY A 88 -2.16 1.93 15.35
CA GLY A 88 -1.95 0.52 15.07
C GLY A 88 -1.95 0.20 13.57
N SER A 89 -2.42 1.12 12.73
CA SER A 89 -2.37 0.99 11.27
C SER A 89 -2.11 2.33 10.60
N ILE A 90 -1.34 2.29 9.51
CA ILE A 90 -1.04 3.44 8.65
C ILE A 90 -1.42 3.06 7.22
N VAL A 91 -2.19 3.91 6.55
CA VAL A 91 -2.52 3.75 5.14
C VAL A 91 -1.79 4.80 4.31
N LEU A 92 -1.09 4.35 3.25
CA LEU A 92 -0.39 5.15 2.25
C LEU A 92 -0.94 4.78 0.87
N ALA A 93 -1.93 5.53 0.38
CA ALA A 93 -2.64 5.19 -0.84
C ALA A 93 -2.41 6.21 -1.96
N GLY A 94 -2.00 5.74 -3.15
CA GLY A 94 -1.90 6.58 -4.35
C GLY A 94 -0.58 7.35 -4.50
N VAL A 95 0.39 7.15 -3.60
CA VAL A 95 1.76 7.67 -3.74
C VAL A 95 2.65 6.68 -4.49
N SER A 96 3.80 7.15 -5.02
CA SER A 96 4.76 6.24 -5.68
C SER A 96 5.40 5.29 -4.66
N ALA A 97 5.95 4.16 -5.14
CA ALA A 97 6.74 3.28 -4.28
C ALA A 97 7.89 4.05 -3.60
N GLN A 98 8.59 4.88 -4.35
CA GLN A 98 9.68 5.71 -3.84
C GLN A 98 9.22 6.63 -2.72
N THR A 99 8.15 7.38 -2.94
CA THR A 99 7.56 8.25 -1.90
C THR A 99 7.15 7.45 -0.67
N THR A 100 6.63 6.21 -0.87
CA THR A 100 6.24 5.34 0.25
C THR A 100 7.43 5.03 1.14
N TRP A 101 8.54 4.51 0.59
CA TRP A 101 9.69 4.17 1.44
C TRP A 101 10.40 5.41 2.02
N GLU A 102 10.47 6.53 1.28
CA GLU A 102 11.00 7.79 1.82
C GLU A 102 10.21 8.31 3.03
N ILE A 103 8.88 8.13 3.03
CA ILE A 103 8.02 8.45 4.18
C ILE A 103 8.32 7.52 5.36
N LEU A 104 8.51 6.22 5.11
CA LEU A 104 8.82 5.24 6.15
C LEU A 104 10.21 5.48 6.76
N GLU A 105 11.23 5.75 5.94
CA GLU A 105 12.60 6.02 6.39
C GLU A 105 12.70 7.25 7.31
N LYS A 106 11.87 8.26 7.08
CA LYS A 106 11.79 9.45 7.94
C LYS A 106 11.13 9.19 9.31
N ALA A 107 10.56 8.01 9.53
CA ALA A 107 9.87 7.63 10.76
C ALA A 107 10.46 6.35 11.35
N PRO A 108 11.65 6.39 11.99
CA PRO A 108 12.34 5.19 12.49
C PRO A 108 11.51 4.31 13.43
N TRP A 109 10.50 4.88 14.08
CA TRP A 109 9.60 4.16 14.97
C TRP A 109 8.70 3.13 14.29
N VAL A 110 8.52 3.19 12.95
CA VAL A 110 7.77 2.15 12.23
C VAL A 110 8.56 0.83 12.11
N PHE A 111 9.90 0.88 12.29
CA PHE A 111 10.79 -0.29 12.27
C PHE A 111 10.87 -0.94 13.67
N THR A 112 9.71 -1.24 14.24
CA THR A 112 9.59 -1.84 15.57
C THR A 112 8.70 -3.07 15.52
N VAL A 113 9.18 -4.21 16.05
CA VAL A 113 8.39 -5.43 16.16
C VAL A 113 7.17 -5.17 17.03
N GLY A 114 5.99 -5.56 16.54
CA GLY A 114 4.71 -5.20 17.17
C GLY A 114 4.23 -3.78 16.90
N GLY A 115 4.94 -3.02 16.07
CA GLY A 115 4.57 -1.69 15.61
C GLY A 115 3.34 -1.67 14.70
N PRO A 116 3.10 -0.55 13.99
CA PRO A 116 1.92 -0.40 13.15
C PRO A 116 1.96 -1.32 11.92
N ARG A 117 0.79 -1.78 11.48
CA ARG A 117 0.62 -2.35 10.15
C ARG A 117 0.64 -1.23 9.11
N ILE A 118 1.48 -1.37 8.10
CA ILE A 118 1.58 -0.43 6.99
C ILE A 118 0.78 -0.99 5.82
N ILE A 119 -0.29 -0.28 5.42
CA ILE A 119 -1.13 -0.62 4.28
C ILE A 119 -0.78 0.34 3.14
N MET A 120 -0.40 -0.20 1.99
CA MET A 120 0.16 0.58 0.88
C MET A 120 -0.55 0.26 -0.42
N ILE A 121 -0.85 1.29 -1.21
CA ILE A 121 -1.32 1.16 -2.60
C ILE A 121 -0.38 1.98 -3.47
N PRO A 122 0.79 1.43 -3.84
CA PRO A 122 1.73 2.16 -4.68
C PRO A 122 1.12 2.43 -6.06
N ALA A 123 1.23 3.66 -6.53
CA ALA A 123 0.74 4.05 -7.87
C ALA A 123 1.57 3.42 -9.00
N THR A 124 2.84 3.13 -8.72
CA THR A 124 3.83 2.58 -9.66
C THR A 124 4.88 1.77 -8.93
N ARG A 125 5.69 0.98 -9.68
CA ARG A 125 6.91 0.29 -9.20
C ARG A 125 6.63 -0.70 -8.05
N HIS A 126 5.57 -1.50 -8.18
CA HIS A 126 5.15 -2.48 -7.16
C HIS A 126 6.28 -3.44 -6.76
N SER A 127 7.04 -3.94 -7.76
CA SER A 127 8.15 -4.89 -7.53
C SER A 127 9.27 -4.29 -6.68
N GLU A 128 9.58 -3.00 -6.89
CA GLU A 128 10.61 -2.31 -6.14
C GLU A 128 10.21 -2.09 -4.69
N LEU A 129 8.91 -1.74 -4.45
CA LEU A 129 8.41 -1.62 -3.09
C LEU A 129 8.44 -2.96 -2.34
N ARG A 130 8.09 -4.07 -3.00
CA ARG A 130 8.19 -5.40 -2.39
C ARG A 130 9.63 -5.72 -1.99
N ARG A 131 10.60 -5.52 -2.92
CA ARG A 131 12.01 -5.70 -2.62
C ARG A 131 12.43 -4.87 -1.43
N TRP A 132 12.10 -3.58 -1.44
CA TRP A 132 12.48 -2.67 -0.36
C TRP A 132 11.93 -3.15 1.00
N LEU A 133 10.65 -3.53 1.05
CA LEU A 133 10.03 -4.02 2.29
C LEU A 133 10.74 -5.26 2.84
N TRP A 134 10.98 -6.27 2.01
CA TRP A 134 11.66 -7.51 2.43
C TRP A 134 13.09 -7.26 2.89
N THR A 135 13.86 -6.47 2.14
CA THR A 135 15.26 -6.18 2.49
C THR A 135 15.40 -5.28 3.72
N HIS A 136 14.31 -4.59 4.12
CA HIS A 136 14.27 -3.73 5.31
C HIS A 136 13.54 -4.39 6.49
N GLY A 137 13.26 -5.69 6.44
CA GLY A 137 12.76 -6.45 7.59
C GLY A 137 11.24 -6.37 7.78
N PHE A 138 10.49 -6.08 6.72
CA PHE A 138 9.04 -6.18 6.73
C PHE A 138 8.57 -7.52 6.17
N ALA A 139 7.59 -8.13 6.82
CA ALA A 139 6.87 -9.30 6.33
C ALA A 139 5.47 -8.90 5.82
N PHE A 140 5.06 -9.48 4.69
CA PHE A 140 3.72 -9.24 4.16
C PHE A 140 2.66 -9.98 4.98
N VAL A 141 1.65 -9.25 5.40
CA VAL A 141 0.40 -9.79 5.96
C VAL A 141 -0.59 -10.07 4.82
N ALA A 142 -0.58 -9.22 3.80
CA ALA A 142 -1.37 -9.39 2.59
C ALA A 142 -0.69 -8.67 1.42
N ASP A 143 -0.85 -9.23 0.22
CA ASP A 143 -0.45 -8.61 -1.04
C ASP A 143 -1.54 -8.94 -2.06
N ARG A 144 -2.60 -8.13 -2.03
CA ARG A 144 -3.85 -8.38 -2.76
C ARG A 144 -3.86 -7.65 -4.09
N PRO A 145 -4.00 -8.36 -5.23
CA PRO A 145 -4.20 -7.74 -6.53
C PRO A 145 -5.63 -7.20 -6.62
N VAL A 146 -5.78 -5.99 -7.14
CA VAL A 146 -7.08 -5.35 -7.32
C VAL A 146 -7.13 -4.68 -8.68
N GLN A 147 -8.22 -4.86 -9.40
CA GLN A 147 -8.49 -4.13 -10.63
C GLN A 147 -9.46 -2.98 -10.34
N ALA A 148 -9.07 -1.76 -10.71
CA ALA A 148 -9.89 -0.56 -10.59
C ALA A 148 -9.69 0.34 -11.79
N ALA A 149 -10.77 0.86 -12.38
CA ALA A 149 -10.74 1.74 -13.55
C ALA A 149 -9.85 1.19 -14.71
N GLY A 150 -9.93 -0.12 -14.98
CA GLY A 150 -9.17 -0.79 -16.04
C GLY A 150 -7.66 -0.95 -15.75
N ARG A 151 -7.18 -0.69 -14.54
CA ARG A 151 -5.79 -0.83 -14.13
C ARG A 151 -5.64 -1.84 -13.00
N TRP A 152 -4.48 -2.51 -12.98
CA TRP A 152 -4.10 -3.37 -11.88
C TRP A 152 -3.31 -2.61 -10.81
N TYR A 153 -3.64 -2.90 -9.57
CA TYR A 153 -2.96 -2.41 -8.37
C TYR A 153 -2.59 -3.59 -7.48
N ALA A 154 -1.58 -3.40 -6.64
CA ALA A 154 -1.30 -4.27 -5.51
C ALA A 154 -1.62 -3.51 -4.23
N VAL A 155 -2.55 -4.03 -3.43
CA VAL A 155 -2.87 -3.52 -2.09
C VAL A 155 -2.07 -4.37 -1.12
N MET A 156 -1.02 -3.77 -0.57
CA MET A 156 -0.04 -4.44 0.26
C MET A 156 -0.28 -4.09 1.73
N ALA A 157 -0.22 -5.06 2.62
CA ALA A 157 -0.14 -4.83 4.06
C ALA A 157 1.10 -5.55 4.59
N ALA A 158 1.94 -4.83 5.31
CA ALA A 158 3.18 -5.36 5.87
C ALA A 158 3.37 -4.91 7.32
N GLU A 159 4.10 -5.72 8.08
CA GLU A 159 4.48 -5.47 9.47
C GLU A 159 5.98 -5.66 9.63
N TYR A 160 6.60 -4.84 10.46
CA TYR A 160 8.02 -4.99 10.73
C TYR A 160 8.27 -6.18 11.66
N THR A 161 9.11 -7.10 11.22
CA THR A 161 9.54 -8.29 11.98
C THR A 161 11.02 -8.23 12.36
N GLY A 162 11.80 -7.39 11.66
CA GLY A 162 13.25 -7.36 11.74
C GLY A 162 13.93 -8.43 10.87
N GLU A 163 13.21 -9.44 10.40
CA GLU A 163 13.72 -10.49 9.54
C GLU A 163 13.87 -9.98 8.10
N ARG A 164 15.08 -10.02 7.58
CA ARG A 164 15.38 -9.59 6.21
C ARG A 164 15.35 -10.78 5.27
N HIS A 165 14.72 -10.58 4.13
CA HIS A 165 14.67 -11.51 3.02
C HIS A 165 15.27 -10.86 1.76
N GLU A 166 16.13 -11.56 1.05
CA GLU A 166 16.63 -11.13 -0.26
C GLU A 166 15.78 -11.82 -1.34
N PRO A 167 14.79 -11.11 -1.91
CA PRO A 167 13.82 -11.75 -2.79
C PRO A 167 14.38 -11.94 -4.20
N THR A 168 13.94 -13.00 -4.86
CA THR A 168 14.12 -13.22 -6.30
C THR A 168 13.36 -12.16 -7.11
N PHE A 169 13.68 -12.06 -8.39
CA PHE A 169 12.93 -11.18 -9.30
C PHE A 169 11.46 -11.61 -9.40
N SER A 170 11.19 -12.90 -9.45
CA SER A 170 9.83 -13.46 -9.52
C SER A 170 9.00 -13.09 -8.28
N GLU A 171 9.56 -13.22 -7.08
CA GLU A 171 8.91 -12.80 -5.83
C GLU A 171 8.60 -11.30 -5.87
N CYS A 172 9.55 -10.48 -6.29
CA CYS A 172 9.31 -9.04 -6.44
C CYS A 172 8.20 -8.73 -7.45
N LEU A 173 8.18 -9.45 -8.59
CA LEU A 173 7.25 -9.22 -9.68
C LEU A 173 5.81 -9.57 -9.27
N LEU A 174 5.63 -10.74 -8.68
CA LEU A 174 4.33 -11.34 -8.41
C LEU A 174 3.86 -11.15 -6.96
N GLY A 175 4.79 -11.16 -6.00
CA GLY A 175 4.47 -11.09 -4.57
C GLY A 175 3.59 -12.26 -4.12
N GLY A 176 2.79 -12.02 -3.09
CA GLY A 176 1.80 -12.96 -2.56
C GLY A 176 0.46 -12.97 -3.30
N THR A 177 0.42 -12.38 -4.51
CA THR A 177 -0.85 -12.16 -5.24
C THR A 177 -1.52 -13.45 -5.70
N GLY A 178 -0.77 -14.54 -5.87
CA GLY A 178 -1.31 -15.86 -6.28
C GLY A 178 -2.31 -16.48 -5.30
N SER A 179 -2.34 -16.04 -4.05
CA SER A 179 -3.31 -16.50 -3.04
C SER A 179 -4.72 -15.91 -3.20
N TRP A 180 -4.91 -15.00 -4.15
CA TRP A 180 -6.16 -14.27 -4.36
C TRP A 180 -6.84 -14.68 -5.66
N PRO A 181 -8.19 -14.62 -5.74
CA PRO A 181 -8.93 -14.96 -6.96
C PRO A 181 -8.47 -14.19 -8.20
N GLU A 182 -8.07 -12.93 -8.03
CA GLU A 182 -7.59 -12.06 -9.09
C GLU A 182 -6.10 -12.29 -9.45
N GLY A 183 -5.41 -13.19 -8.74
CA GLY A 183 -3.97 -13.42 -8.85
C GLY A 183 -3.51 -13.80 -10.26
N ALA A 184 -4.26 -14.67 -10.94
CA ALA A 184 -3.96 -15.10 -12.31
C ALA A 184 -3.97 -13.91 -13.29
N GLY A 185 -4.98 -13.03 -13.20
CA GLY A 185 -5.07 -11.84 -14.04
C GLY A 185 -3.95 -10.84 -13.78
N TYR A 186 -3.59 -10.63 -12.52
CA TYR A 186 -2.45 -9.78 -12.14
C TYR A 186 -1.13 -10.36 -12.64
N ALA A 187 -0.90 -11.66 -12.49
CA ALA A 187 0.31 -12.33 -12.96
C ALA A 187 0.44 -12.22 -14.48
N ALA A 188 -0.64 -12.45 -15.22
CA ALA A 188 -0.66 -12.28 -16.67
C ALA A 188 -0.30 -10.83 -17.08
N TRP A 189 -0.88 -9.84 -16.40
CA TRP A 189 -0.57 -8.43 -16.62
C TRP A 189 0.90 -8.08 -16.32
N GLN A 190 1.48 -8.66 -15.28
CA GLN A 190 2.90 -8.46 -14.96
C GLN A 190 3.79 -9.16 -15.99
N LYS A 191 3.51 -10.43 -16.32
CA LYS A 191 4.27 -11.20 -17.30
C LYS A 191 4.25 -10.54 -18.70
N ALA A 192 3.17 -9.90 -19.09
CA ALA A 192 3.07 -9.17 -20.38
C ALA A 192 4.13 -8.06 -20.54
N LYS A 193 4.76 -7.60 -19.46
CA LYS A 193 5.83 -6.59 -19.49
C LYS A 193 7.22 -7.20 -19.68
N LEU A 194 7.38 -8.51 -19.41
CA LEU A 194 8.68 -9.18 -19.43
C LEU A 194 9.43 -9.06 -20.75
N PRO A 195 8.80 -9.19 -21.96
CA PRO A 195 9.53 -9.05 -23.21
C PRO A 195 10.24 -7.70 -23.32
N ARG A 196 9.56 -6.61 -22.91
CA ARG A 196 10.16 -5.27 -22.91
C ARG A 196 11.26 -5.12 -21.86
N MET A 197 11.06 -5.68 -20.68
CA MET A 197 12.06 -5.65 -19.61
C MET A 197 13.32 -6.40 -20.03
N ARG A 198 13.17 -7.56 -20.70
CA ARG A 198 14.28 -8.39 -21.18
C ARG A 198 15.21 -7.65 -22.11
N LEU A 199 14.69 -6.76 -22.97
CA LEU A 199 15.50 -5.95 -23.89
C LEU A 199 16.53 -5.05 -23.21
N GLY A 200 16.29 -4.66 -21.95
CA GLY A 200 17.18 -3.81 -21.16
C GLY A 200 18.15 -4.58 -20.27
N VAL A 201 18.15 -5.93 -20.32
CA VAL A 201 18.98 -6.78 -19.46
C VAL A 201 20.05 -7.51 -20.28
N PRO A 202 21.35 -7.38 -19.95
CA PRO A 202 22.42 -8.06 -20.67
C PRO A 202 22.28 -9.58 -20.59
N ASP A 203 22.62 -10.26 -21.69
CA ASP A 203 22.64 -11.72 -21.75
C ASP A 203 23.65 -12.32 -20.76
N GLY A 204 23.36 -13.53 -20.28
CA GLY A 204 24.22 -14.27 -19.33
C GLY A 204 24.19 -13.71 -17.90
N THR A 205 23.25 -12.83 -17.59
CA THR A 205 23.04 -12.39 -16.22
C THR A 205 21.97 -13.23 -15.52
N PRO A 206 22.05 -13.46 -14.19
CA PRO A 206 21.01 -14.18 -13.44
C PRO A 206 19.60 -13.61 -13.66
N LEU A 207 19.47 -12.30 -13.82
CA LEU A 207 18.21 -11.64 -14.11
C LEU A 207 17.68 -11.98 -15.50
N ALA A 208 18.56 -12.05 -16.53
CA ALA A 208 18.16 -12.47 -17.87
C ALA A 208 17.63 -13.90 -17.87
N ASP A 209 18.35 -14.82 -17.19
CA ASP A 209 17.94 -16.22 -17.08
C ASP A 209 16.60 -16.38 -16.37
N GLU A 210 16.37 -15.62 -15.32
CA GLU A 210 15.09 -15.63 -14.59
C GLU A 210 13.94 -15.07 -15.43
N ILE A 211 14.14 -13.97 -16.15
CA ILE A 211 13.13 -13.43 -17.08
C ILE A 211 12.83 -14.43 -18.19
N ASP A 212 13.86 -15.04 -18.79
CA ASP A 212 13.70 -16.03 -19.87
C ASP A 212 12.98 -17.28 -19.40
N ARG A 213 13.20 -17.72 -18.15
CA ARG A 213 12.45 -18.80 -17.51
C ARG A 213 10.96 -18.44 -17.38
N LEU A 214 10.65 -17.25 -16.83
CA LEU A 214 9.27 -16.79 -16.65
C LEU A 214 8.53 -16.61 -17.98
N LEU A 215 9.22 -16.25 -19.05
CA LEU A 215 8.65 -16.18 -20.41
C LEU A 215 8.30 -17.57 -20.95
N LYS A 216 9.13 -18.60 -20.65
CA LYS A 216 8.90 -20.00 -21.07
C LYS A 216 7.79 -20.69 -20.29
N GLU A 217 7.62 -20.36 -19.02
CA GLU A 217 6.58 -20.94 -18.14
C GLU A 217 5.16 -20.61 -18.62
N GLY A 218 5.01 -19.82 -19.67
CA GLY A 218 3.73 -19.47 -20.28
C GLY A 218 2.77 -18.78 -19.31
N THR A 219 1.55 -18.51 -19.79
CA THR A 219 0.42 -18.00 -18.98
C THR A 219 -0.30 -19.14 -18.25
N GLY A 220 0.34 -20.27 -18.07
CA GLY A 220 -0.23 -21.42 -17.40
C GLY A 220 -0.28 -21.22 -15.89
N LEU A 221 -1.41 -20.76 -15.41
CA LEU A 221 -2.02 -21.08 -14.12
C LEU A 221 -3.27 -21.89 -14.40
#